data_e86a1b1916c4a546e8c9da4969085924
#
_entry.id   e86a1b1916c4a546e8c9da4969085924
#
_cell.length_a   1.000
_cell.length_b   1.000
_cell.length_c   1.000
_cell.angle_alpha   90.00
_cell.angle_beta   90.00
_cell.angle_gamma   90.00
#
_symmetry.space_group_name_H-M   'P 1'
#
loop_
_entity.id
_entity.type
_entity.pdbx_description
1 polymer ?
#
loop_
_entity_poly.entity_id
_entity_poly.type
_entity_poly.pdbx_seq_one_letter_code
_entity_poly.pdbx_strand_id
1 'polypeptide(L)'
;MSDLQKFVSDVGFTFIASAVSMLLGFPITVVLGRYLGADDLGLYRMVNTIFGTVMLFVTIGIPAAVIKYVAEFRDNDKKLGQIVSGGLITSILLGLISFIFIYVSASLFAAVFHMPELSGLLKILAFAFPFSVVTGMLFGLLNGLREMTKNAWISIIQSASMLIFTFLLIFNYGVNGAVVGIVFSYVMTTLLLIFVQKIPNLTFSNFSDNAFQLINFGSKTVLSNAINLINYQADILMIGYFMTKTDVGVYSVAVMFAKLIWILPDSIQKITFPLISEYHAKEMNGSIHILVDKCMKYSCLFLVFGTTFFIFFGNRVISLIFGAEFEHSYFPLIILLIGTVLYGITKSVGSIFASVGKVSLVYKIPLISAISNIVLNIVLIPIYGMNGAALATTISLIVSTVVMISFMKTLINIRVDFIWYIKVLFLSGLLICFFLSFKNLINDILLGVILQIIELTLFSVYFISNHDKNKMFHLFSIYVN
;
A
#
# COMPACT_ATOMS: atom_id res chain seq x y z
N MET A 1 -16.96 -22.13 17.54
CA MET A 1 -16.88 -20.68 17.35
C MET A 1 -18.08 -20.24 16.54
N SER A 2 -18.80 -19.19 16.97
CA SER A 2 -19.83 -18.59 16.13
C SER A 2 -19.21 -18.04 14.84
N ASP A 3 -19.97 -17.95 13.75
CA ASP A 3 -19.48 -17.38 12.48
C ASP A 3 -18.90 -15.98 12.66
N LEU A 4 -19.44 -15.19 13.60
CA LEU A 4 -18.93 -13.87 13.95
C LEU A 4 -17.55 -13.93 14.63
N GLN A 5 -17.34 -14.87 15.55
CA GLN A 5 -16.04 -15.04 16.22
C GLN A 5 -14.96 -15.48 15.22
N LYS A 6 -15.30 -16.36 14.28
CA LYS A 6 -14.39 -16.78 13.22
C LYS A 6 -14.06 -15.60 12.30
N PHE A 7 -15.05 -14.81 11.90
CA PHE A 7 -14.84 -13.62 11.08
C PHE A 7 -13.90 -12.61 11.75
N VAL A 8 -14.12 -12.28 13.02
CA VAL A 8 -13.26 -11.35 13.78
C VAL A 8 -11.82 -11.88 13.88
N SER A 9 -11.68 -13.19 14.14
CA SER A 9 -10.36 -13.85 14.18
C SER A 9 -9.65 -13.79 12.82
N ASP A 10 -10.35 -14.07 11.72
CA ASP A 10 -9.81 -14.05 10.35
C ASP A 10 -9.34 -12.64 9.95
N VAL A 11 -10.12 -11.61 10.29
CA VAL A 11 -9.75 -10.20 10.08
C VAL A 11 -8.51 -9.84 10.91
N GLY A 12 -8.47 -10.27 12.17
CA GLY A 12 -7.33 -10.03 13.06
C GLY A 12 -6.04 -10.65 12.54
N PHE A 13 -6.07 -11.91 12.12
CA PHE A 13 -4.88 -12.59 11.54
C PHE A 13 -4.41 -11.92 10.25
N THR A 14 -5.32 -11.53 9.37
CA THR A 14 -4.99 -10.84 8.12
C THR A 14 -4.36 -9.47 8.40
N PHE A 15 -4.86 -8.75 9.41
CA PHE A 15 -4.31 -7.47 9.83
C PHE A 15 -2.89 -7.61 10.38
N ILE A 16 -2.69 -8.56 11.32
CA ILE A 16 -1.37 -8.83 11.91
C ILE A 16 -0.38 -9.23 10.82
N ALA A 17 -0.76 -10.12 9.91
CA ALA A 17 0.10 -10.54 8.81
C ALA A 17 0.50 -9.36 7.91
N SER A 18 -0.44 -8.48 7.58
CA SER A 18 -0.16 -7.28 6.77
C SER A 18 0.79 -6.32 7.48
N ALA A 19 0.59 -6.08 8.78
CA ALA A 19 1.44 -5.23 9.59
C ALA A 19 2.86 -5.80 9.73
N VAL A 20 2.98 -7.10 10.01
CA VAL A 20 4.28 -7.79 10.11
C VAL A 20 4.99 -7.78 8.76
N SER A 21 4.31 -8.06 7.66
CA SER A 21 4.90 -8.02 6.31
C SER A 21 5.41 -6.62 5.95
N MET A 22 4.68 -5.57 6.32
CA MET A 22 5.12 -4.19 6.13
C MET A 22 6.36 -3.87 6.99
N LEU A 23 6.37 -4.29 8.25
CA LEU A 23 7.50 -4.13 9.16
C LEU A 23 8.75 -4.89 8.67
N LEU A 24 8.59 -6.08 8.09
CA LEU A 24 9.69 -6.85 7.50
C LEU A 24 10.22 -6.25 6.20
N GLY A 25 9.39 -5.57 5.42
CA GLY A 25 9.79 -4.86 4.20
C GLY A 25 10.64 -3.61 4.46
N PHE A 26 10.44 -2.94 5.59
CA PHE A 26 11.19 -1.74 5.95
C PHE A 26 12.71 -1.99 6.09
N PRO A 27 13.18 -2.99 6.89
CA PRO A 27 14.60 -3.31 7.00
C PRO A 27 15.28 -3.64 5.67
N ILE A 28 14.59 -4.28 4.73
CA ILE A 28 15.14 -4.55 3.39
C ILE A 28 15.55 -3.23 2.72
N THR A 29 14.65 -2.25 2.73
CA THR A 29 14.92 -0.94 2.13
C THR A 29 16.05 -0.20 2.84
N VAL A 30 16.11 -0.29 4.18
CA VAL A 30 17.17 0.32 4.99
C VAL A 30 18.54 -0.31 4.68
N VAL A 31 18.59 -1.65 4.64
CA VAL A 31 19.87 -2.36 4.35
C VAL A 31 20.33 -2.02 2.94
N LEU A 32 19.44 -2.03 1.94
CA LEU A 32 19.78 -1.64 0.58
C LEU A 32 20.31 -0.20 0.51
N GLY A 33 19.58 0.76 1.06
CA GLY A 33 20.01 2.16 1.03
C GLY A 33 21.28 2.41 1.81
N ARG A 34 21.41 1.85 3.02
CA ARG A 34 22.56 2.09 3.88
C ARG A 34 23.84 1.42 3.38
N TYR A 35 23.74 0.23 2.81
CA TYR A 35 24.87 -0.58 2.39
C TYR A 35 25.26 -0.39 0.93
N LEU A 36 24.28 -0.25 0.03
CA LEU A 36 24.54 -0.14 -1.41
C LEU A 36 24.41 1.30 -1.95
N GLY A 37 23.81 2.22 -1.18
CA GLY A 37 23.59 3.60 -1.61
C GLY A 37 22.33 3.82 -2.44
N ALA A 38 22.16 5.07 -2.90
CA ALA A 38 20.94 5.51 -3.59
C ALA A 38 20.78 4.90 -4.99
N ASP A 39 21.88 4.67 -5.70
CA ASP A 39 21.90 4.10 -7.05
C ASP A 39 21.30 2.70 -7.09
N ASP A 40 21.80 1.81 -6.24
CA ASP A 40 21.38 0.43 -6.18
C ASP A 40 20.00 0.29 -5.55
N LEU A 41 19.65 1.14 -4.57
CA LEU A 41 18.28 1.23 -4.06
C LEU A 41 17.32 1.65 -5.17
N GLY A 42 17.72 2.60 -6.02
CA GLY A 42 16.94 3.04 -7.17
C GLY A 42 16.72 1.92 -8.18
N LEU A 43 17.76 1.18 -8.54
CA LEU A 43 17.65 0.01 -9.41
C LEU A 43 16.71 -1.06 -8.82
N TYR A 44 16.87 -1.37 -7.54
CA TYR A 44 15.97 -2.31 -6.84
C TYR A 44 14.52 -1.85 -6.84
N ARG A 45 14.28 -0.54 -6.65
CA ARG A 45 12.93 0.05 -6.72
C ARG A 45 12.35 -0.03 -8.12
N MET A 46 13.14 0.27 -9.15
CA MET A 46 12.70 0.12 -10.55
C MET A 46 12.32 -1.32 -10.87
N VAL A 47 13.17 -2.29 -10.49
CA VAL A 47 12.90 -3.73 -10.67
C VAL A 47 11.58 -4.13 -10.01
N ASN A 48 11.35 -3.72 -8.74
CA ASN A 48 10.11 -4.04 -8.03
C ASN A 48 8.89 -3.36 -8.63
N THR A 49 9.03 -2.12 -9.11
CA THR A 49 7.94 -1.37 -9.73
C THR A 49 7.54 -1.97 -11.06
N ILE A 50 8.51 -2.34 -11.89
CA ILE A 50 8.28 -3.06 -13.16
C ILE A 50 7.63 -4.43 -12.87
N PHE A 51 8.16 -5.18 -11.89
CA PHE A 51 7.58 -6.46 -11.47
C PHE A 51 6.11 -6.33 -11.06
N GLY A 52 5.80 -5.40 -10.17
CA GLY A 52 4.42 -5.17 -9.72
C GLY A 52 3.49 -4.76 -10.85
N THR A 53 3.98 -3.89 -11.76
CA THR A 53 3.21 -3.43 -12.91
C THR A 53 2.92 -4.57 -13.89
N VAL A 54 3.92 -5.36 -14.23
CA VAL A 54 3.75 -6.51 -15.12
C VAL A 54 2.86 -7.58 -14.49
N MET A 55 3.08 -7.90 -13.20
CA MET A 55 2.27 -8.86 -12.45
C MET A 55 0.78 -8.51 -12.46
N LEU A 56 0.43 -7.23 -12.39
CA LEU A 56 -0.97 -6.80 -12.45
C LEU A 56 -1.66 -7.24 -13.75
N PHE A 57 -0.98 -7.04 -14.89
CA PHE A 57 -1.53 -7.41 -16.20
C PHE A 57 -1.47 -8.91 -16.45
N VAL A 58 -0.40 -9.55 -16.02
CA VAL A 58 -0.16 -10.99 -16.24
C VAL A 58 -1.10 -11.87 -15.45
N THR A 59 -1.37 -11.52 -14.20
CA THR A 59 -2.30 -12.34 -13.39
C THR A 59 -3.73 -12.30 -13.91
N ILE A 60 -4.09 -11.33 -14.76
CA ILE A 60 -5.43 -11.14 -15.34
C ILE A 60 -6.56 -11.30 -14.29
N GLY A 61 -6.27 -10.99 -13.02
CA GLY A 61 -7.20 -11.14 -11.91
C GLY A 61 -7.55 -12.58 -11.52
N ILE A 62 -6.76 -13.58 -11.94
CA ILE A 62 -6.96 -14.99 -11.59
C ILE A 62 -7.11 -15.21 -10.08
N PRO A 63 -6.31 -14.58 -9.19
CA PRO A 63 -6.51 -14.76 -7.75
C PRO A 63 -7.92 -14.38 -7.30
N ALA A 64 -8.49 -13.28 -7.80
CA ALA A 64 -9.85 -12.86 -7.46
C ALA A 64 -10.91 -13.82 -8.02
N ALA A 65 -10.71 -14.33 -9.22
CA ALA A 65 -11.59 -15.33 -9.83
C ALA A 65 -11.57 -16.64 -9.03
N VAL A 66 -10.39 -17.09 -8.62
CA VAL A 66 -10.22 -18.32 -7.81
C VAL A 66 -10.90 -18.14 -6.46
N ILE A 67 -10.74 -17.01 -5.76
CA ILE A 67 -11.45 -16.72 -4.51
C ILE A 67 -12.95 -16.92 -4.69
N LYS A 68 -13.53 -16.30 -5.74
CA LYS A 68 -14.96 -16.37 -6.00
C LYS A 68 -15.43 -17.82 -6.25
N TYR A 69 -14.84 -18.48 -7.23
CA TYR A 69 -15.34 -19.79 -7.67
C TYR A 69 -15.02 -20.92 -6.68
N VAL A 70 -13.92 -20.83 -5.94
CA VAL A 70 -13.63 -21.76 -4.84
C VAL A 70 -14.65 -21.61 -3.72
N ALA A 71 -15.04 -20.37 -3.37
CA ALA A 71 -16.09 -20.15 -2.38
C ALA A 71 -17.48 -20.63 -2.87
N GLU A 72 -17.78 -20.46 -4.16
CA GLU A 72 -19.04 -20.88 -4.78
C GLU A 72 -19.18 -22.40 -4.86
N PHE A 73 -18.08 -23.11 -5.18
CA PHE A 73 -18.10 -24.57 -5.39
C PHE A 73 -17.47 -25.35 -4.25
N ARG A 74 -17.38 -24.76 -3.05
CA ARG A 74 -16.70 -25.34 -1.89
C ARG A 74 -17.20 -26.75 -1.53
N ASP A 75 -18.50 -26.98 -1.68
CA ASP A 75 -19.16 -28.25 -1.31
C ASP A 75 -19.24 -29.24 -2.48
N ASN A 76 -18.60 -28.93 -3.62
CA ASN A 76 -18.58 -29.78 -4.81
C ASN A 76 -17.14 -30.09 -5.20
N ASP A 77 -16.59 -31.17 -4.64
CA ASP A 77 -15.18 -31.59 -4.83
C ASP A 77 -14.77 -31.69 -6.31
N LYS A 78 -15.67 -32.17 -7.19
CA LYS A 78 -15.38 -32.33 -8.60
C LYS A 78 -15.19 -30.97 -9.30
N LYS A 79 -16.14 -30.03 -9.09
CA LYS A 79 -16.04 -28.69 -9.66
C LYS A 79 -14.89 -27.90 -9.03
N LEU A 80 -14.68 -28.04 -7.73
CA LEU A 80 -13.56 -27.44 -7.02
C LEU A 80 -12.23 -27.91 -7.64
N GLY A 81 -12.06 -29.21 -7.84
CA GLY A 81 -10.88 -29.78 -8.50
C GLY A 81 -10.67 -29.25 -9.92
N GLN A 82 -11.74 -29.08 -10.70
CA GLN A 82 -11.68 -28.50 -12.05
C GLN A 82 -11.24 -27.04 -12.05
N ILE A 83 -11.80 -26.20 -11.16
CA ILE A 83 -11.43 -24.78 -11.02
C ILE A 83 -9.98 -24.64 -10.58
N VAL A 84 -9.55 -25.41 -9.60
CA VAL A 84 -8.17 -25.38 -9.10
C VAL A 84 -7.17 -25.84 -10.17
N SER A 85 -7.49 -26.92 -10.90
CA SER A 85 -6.66 -27.39 -12.03
C SER A 85 -6.57 -26.34 -13.13
N GLY A 86 -7.71 -25.76 -13.52
CA GLY A 86 -7.77 -24.66 -14.50
C GLY A 86 -6.94 -23.47 -14.07
N GLY A 87 -7.07 -23.05 -12.80
CA GLY A 87 -6.31 -21.95 -12.23
C GLY A 87 -4.81 -22.20 -12.19
N LEU A 88 -4.37 -23.40 -11.77
CA LEU A 88 -2.96 -23.78 -11.72
C LEU A 88 -2.30 -23.79 -13.10
N ILE A 89 -2.90 -24.47 -14.07
CA ILE A 89 -2.34 -24.54 -15.42
C ILE A 89 -2.31 -23.16 -16.06
N THR A 90 -3.40 -22.39 -15.95
CA THR A 90 -3.43 -21.02 -16.48
C THR A 90 -2.36 -20.15 -15.82
N SER A 91 -2.16 -20.26 -14.51
CA SER A 91 -1.13 -19.51 -13.78
C SER A 91 0.27 -19.90 -14.19
N ILE A 92 0.53 -21.20 -14.42
CA ILE A 92 1.84 -21.69 -14.93
C ILE A 92 2.08 -21.13 -16.35
N LEU A 93 1.11 -21.24 -17.23
CA LEU A 93 1.24 -20.75 -18.62
C LEU A 93 1.48 -19.23 -18.66
N LEU A 94 0.70 -18.45 -17.91
CA LEU A 94 0.88 -17.00 -17.84
C LEU A 94 2.22 -16.63 -17.20
N GLY A 95 2.64 -17.35 -16.17
CA GLY A 95 3.94 -17.18 -15.53
C GLY A 95 5.10 -17.44 -16.49
N LEU A 96 5.02 -18.51 -17.31
CA LEU A 96 6.04 -18.82 -18.32
C LEU A 96 6.04 -17.81 -19.48
N ILE A 97 4.87 -17.39 -19.95
CA ILE A 97 4.77 -16.31 -20.96
C ILE A 97 5.42 -15.03 -20.43
N SER A 98 5.17 -14.67 -19.17
CA SER A 98 5.74 -13.49 -18.56
C SER A 98 7.24 -13.60 -18.34
N PHE A 99 7.72 -14.79 -17.97
CA PHE A 99 9.15 -15.06 -17.91
C PHE A 99 9.82 -14.76 -19.24
N ILE A 100 9.31 -15.33 -20.34
CA ILE A 100 9.84 -15.10 -21.69
C ILE A 100 9.75 -13.63 -22.07
N PHE A 101 8.60 -13.01 -21.84
CA PHE A 101 8.36 -11.59 -22.14
C PHE A 101 9.38 -10.69 -21.46
N ILE A 102 9.54 -10.80 -20.14
CA ILE A 102 10.48 -9.97 -19.37
C ILE A 102 11.92 -10.29 -19.72
N TYR A 103 12.27 -11.56 -19.88
CA TYR A 103 13.64 -11.96 -20.23
C TYR A 103 14.08 -11.38 -21.59
N VAL A 104 13.21 -11.44 -22.60
CA VAL A 104 13.48 -10.90 -23.95
C VAL A 104 13.42 -9.37 -23.95
N SER A 105 12.45 -8.76 -23.25
CA SER A 105 12.29 -7.31 -23.24
C SER A 105 13.19 -6.60 -22.23
N ALA A 106 14.00 -7.30 -21.43
CA ALA A 106 14.86 -6.70 -20.39
C ALA A 106 15.77 -5.59 -20.93
N SER A 107 16.37 -5.80 -22.11
CA SER A 107 17.24 -4.80 -22.77
C SER A 107 16.44 -3.57 -23.26
N LEU A 108 15.19 -3.78 -23.68
CA LEU A 108 14.30 -2.69 -24.06
C LEU A 108 13.95 -1.83 -22.85
N PHE A 109 13.59 -2.42 -21.72
CA PHE A 109 13.36 -1.68 -20.47
C PHE A 109 14.60 -0.91 -20.04
N ALA A 110 15.79 -1.52 -20.10
CA ALA A 110 17.04 -0.84 -19.78
C ALA A 110 17.30 0.36 -20.69
N ALA A 111 16.99 0.26 -21.99
CA ALA A 111 17.12 1.36 -22.93
C ALA A 111 16.08 2.48 -22.68
N VAL A 112 14.81 2.11 -22.43
CA VAL A 112 13.72 3.07 -22.16
C VAL A 112 13.98 3.89 -20.91
N PHE A 113 14.51 3.25 -19.84
CA PHE A 113 14.79 3.93 -18.58
C PHE A 113 16.23 4.46 -18.48
N HIS A 114 17.04 4.33 -19.52
CA HIS A 114 18.44 4.77 -19.55
C HIS A 114 19.29 4.19 -18.40
N MET A 115 18.98 2.95 -18.00
CA MET A 115 19.64 2.21 -16.90
C MET A 115 20.16 0.86 -17.43
N PRO A 116 21.40 0.77 -17.94
CA PRO A 116 21.93 -0.47 -18.52
C PRO A 116 21.92 -1.67 -17.58
N GLU A 117 22.18 -1.44 -16.27
CA GLU A 117 22.21 -2.47 -15.24
C GLU A 117 20.83 -3.14 -15.05
N LEU A 118 19.75 -2.42 -15.36
CA LEU A 118 18.38 -2.93 -15.23
C LEU A 118 18.15 -4.18 -16.08
N SER A 119 18.82 -4.30 -17.23
CA SER A 119 18.70 -5.47 -18.11
C SER A 119 19.09 -6.76 -17.39
N GLY A 120 20.24 -6.78 -16.72
CA GLY A 120 20.69 -7.95 -15.94
C GLY A 120 19.75 -8.30 -14.78
N LEU A 121 19.32 -7.28 -14.05
CA LEU A 121 18.40 -7.43 -12.91
C LEU A 121 17.04 -7.98 -13.34
N LEU A 122 16.47 -7.48 -14.46
CA LEU A 122 15.19 -7.97 -14.98
C LEU A 122 15.29 -9.40 -15.51
N LYS A 123 16.41 -9.81 -16.11
CA LYS A 123 16.63 -11.20 -16.50
C LYS A 123 16.65 -12.14 -15.29
N ILE A 124 17.26 -11.73 -14.18
CA ILE A 124 17.21 -12.50 -12.92
C ILE A 124 15.77 -12.52 -12.40
N LEU A 125 15.11 -11.37 -12.33
CA LEU A 125 13.75 -11.25 -11.84
C LEU A 125 12.73 -12.07 -12.67
N ALA A 126 12.98 -12.25 -13.97
CA ALA A 126 12.11 -13.03 -14.85
C ALA A 126 11.79 -14.41 -14.26
N PHE A 127 12.78 -15.05 -13.62
CA PHE A 127 12.59 -16.35 -12.96
C PHE A 127 11.57 -16.32 -11.80
N ALA A 128 11.24 -15.14 -11.24
CA ALA A 128 10.21 -15.04 -10.20
C ALA A 128 8.79 -15.17 -10.76
N PHE A 129 8.54 -14.82 -12.03
CA PHE A 129 7.18 -14.75 -12.58
C PHE A 129 6.40 -16.06 -12.54
N PRO A 130 6.94 -17.23 -12.96
CA PRO A 130 6.20 -18.49 -12.90
C PRO A 130 5.74 -18.80 -11.47
N PHE A 131 6.61 -18.59 -10.50
CA PHE A 131 6.33 -18.87 -9.10
C PHE A 131 5.37 -17.82 -8.50
N SER A 132 5.54 -16.53 -8.81
CA SER A 132 4.70 -15.47 -8.26
C SER A 132 3.25 -15.55 -8.74
N VAL A 133 3.00 -15.90 -10.01
CA VAL A 133 1.64 -16.06 -10.54
C VAL A 133 0.95 -17.27 -9.89
N VAL A 134 1.67 -18.39 -9.74
CA VAL A 134 1.16 -19.58 -9.03
C VAL A 134 0.92 -19.27 -7.54
N THR A 135 1.84 -18.58 -6.88
CA THR A 135 1.66 -18.12 -5.49
C THR A 135 0.39 -17.29 -5.33
N GLY A 136 0.15 -16.34 -6.24
CA GLY A 136 -1.07 -15.50 -6.20
C GLY A 136 -2.34 -16.35 -6.33
N MET A 137 -2.36 -17.33 -7.23
CA MET A 137 -3.47 -18.26 -7.40
C MET A 137 -3.70 -19.12 -6.15
N LEU A 138 -2.63 -19.64 -5.53
CA LEU A 138 -2.72 -20.48 -4.34
C LEU A 138 -3.15 -19.66 -3.10
N PHE A 139 -2.72 -18.42 -2.95
CA PHE A 139 -3.30 -17.49 -1.96
C PHE A 139 -4.78 -17.24 -2.22
N GLY A 140 -5.20 -17.13 -3.48
CA GLY A 140 -6.60 -17.06 -3.86
C GLY A 140 -7.39 -18.29 -3.41
N LEU A 141 -6.81 -19.49 -3.55
CA LEU A 141 -7.41 -20.74 -3.09
C LEU A 141 -7.58 -20.77 -1.56
N LEU A 142 -6.55 -20.39 -0.78
CA LEU A 142 -6.66 -20.29 0.68
C LEU A 142 -7.76 -19.31 1.12
N ASN A 143 -7.83 -18.14 0.47
CA ASN A 143 -8.88 -17.17 0.72
C ASN A 143 -10.27 -17.71 0.40
N GLY A 144 -10.46 -18.37 -0.74
CA GLY A 144 -11.73 -18.97 -1.14
C GLY A 144 -12.19 -20.08 -0.19
N LEU A 145 -11.25 -20.85 0.36
CA LEU A 145 -11.52 -21.87 1.38
C LEU A 145 -11.72 -21.29 2.78
N ARG A 146 -11.55 -19.98 2.97
CA ARG A 146 -11.55 -19.28 4.28
C ARG A 146 -10.50 -19.81 5.25
N GLU A 147 -9.33 -20.19 4.75
CA GLU A 147 -8.18 -20.59 5.56
C GLU A 147 -7.26 -19.39 5.88
N MET A 148 -7.84 -18.33 6.46
CA MET A 148 -7.16 -17.04 6.66
C MET A 148 -5.94 -17.13 7.58
N THR A 149 -5.96 -18.00 8.57
CA THR A 149 -4.82 -18.25 9.46
C THR A 149 -3.62 -18.79 8.70
N LYS A 150 -3.82 -19.79 7.83
CA LYS A 150 -2.74 -20.33 6.97
C LYS A 150 -2.21 -19.27 6.01
N ASN A 151 -3.13 -18.51 5.38
CA ASN A 151 -2.79 -17.40 4.50
C ASN A 151 -1.89 -16.37 5.22
N ALA A 152 -2.27 -15.97 6.44
CA ALA A 152 -1.52 -15.04 7.26
C ALA A 152 -0.10 -15.54 7.57
N TRP A 153 0.04 -16.78 8.06
CA TRP A 153 1.34 -17.35 8.37
C TRP A 153 2.25 -17.49 7.15
N ILE A 154 1.71 -17.96 6.01
CA ILE A 154 2.52 -18.10 4.80
C ILE A 154 2.93 -16.72 4.25
N SER A 155 2.08 -15.70 4.35
CA SER A 155 2.45 -14.32 3.98
C SER A 155 3.59 -13.77 4.86
N ILE A 156 3.56 -14.05 6.17
CA ILE A 156 4.65 -13.68 7.08
C ILE A 156 5.94 -14.43 6.71
N ILE A 157 5.86 -15.75 6.45
CA ILE A 157 7.01 -16.57 6.05
C ILE A 157 7.58 -16.06 4.71
N GLN A 158 6.74 -15.66 3.76
CA GLN A 158 7.18 -15.06 2.50
C GLN A 158 7.98 -13.77 2.74
N SER A 159 7.46 -12.87 3.55
CA SER A 159 8.13 -11.61 3.86
C SER A 159 9.43 -11.82 4.64
N ALA A 160 9.42 -12.77 5.59
CA ALA A 160 10.61 -13.14 6.36
C ALA A 160 11.67 -13.80 5.45
N SER A 161 11.27 -14.71 4.55
CA SER A 161 12.18 -15.36 3.61
C SER A 161 12.80 -14.34 2.65
N MET A 162 12.01 -13.37 2.17
CA MET A 162 12.50 -12.29 1.34
C MET A 162 13.57 -11.46 2.09
N LEU A 163 13.32 -11.09 3.35
CA LEU A 163 14.30 -10.39 4.18
C LEU A 163 15.57 -11.22 4.37
N ILE A 164 15.44 -12.49 4.74
CA ILE A 164 16.58 -13.38 5.01
C ILE A 164 17.43 -13.59 3.76
N PHE A 165 16.82 -13.97 2.62
CA PHE A 165 17.56 -14.20 1.38
C PHE A 165 18.20 -12.90 0.86
N THR A 166 17.48 -11.77 0.92
CA THR A 166 18.07 -10.47 0.57
C THR A 166 19.27 -10.17 1.45
N PHE A 167 19.15 -10.31 2.78
CA PHE A 167 20.22 -10.02 3.72
C PHE A 167 21.45 -10.93 3.50
N LEU A 168 21.26 -12.22 3.27
CA LEU A 168 22.36 -13.16 3.04
C LEU A 168 23.08 -12.92 1.72
N LEU A 169 22.38 -12.49 0.68
CA LEU A 169 22.95 -12.38 -0.66
C LEU A 169 23.47 -10.97 -0.98
N ILE A 170 22.99 -9.93 -0.29
CA ILE A 170 23.38 -8.55 -0.59
C ILE A 170 24.87 -8.29 -0.36
N PHE A 171 25.46 -8.89 0.66
CA PHE A 171 26.88 -8.66 1.02
C PHE A 171 27.86 -9.21 -0.03
N ASN A 172 27.49 -10.27 -0.74
CA ASN A 172 28.35 -10.90 -1.74
C ASN A 172 28.01 -10.49 -3.18
N TYR A 173 26.75 -10.15 -3.45
CA TYR A 173 26.24 -9.94 -4.79
C TYR A 173 25.57 -8.57 -5.00
N GLY A 174 25.59 -7.67 -4.01
CA GLY A 174 25.00 -6.34 -4.11
C GLY A 174 23.50 -6.39 -4.47
N VAL A 175 23.09 -5.48 -5.34
CA VAL A 175 21.69 -5.39 -5.80
C VAL A 175 21.23 -6.67 -6.54
N ASN A 176 22.12 -7.36 -7.26
CA ASN A 176 21.79 -8.66 -7.88
C ASN A 176 21.37 -9.67 -6.81
N GLY A 177 22.07 -9.71 -5.67
CA GLY A 177 21.71 -10.57 -4.54
C GLY A 177 20.33 -10.26 -3.98
N ALA A 178 19.96 -8.98 -3.90
CA ALA A 178 18.64 -8.57 -3.45
C ALA A 178 17.54 -9.05 -4.41
N VAL A 179 17.75 -8.96 -5.73
CA VAL A 179 16.80 -9.44 -6.74
C VAL A 179 16.70 -10.97 -6.72
N VAL A 180 17.82 -11.69 -6.57
CA VAL A 180 17.83 -13.15 -6.37
C VAL A 180 17.03 -13.53 -5.11
N GLY A 181 17.13 -12.73 -4.04
CA GLY A 181 16.33 -12.91 -2.82
C GLY A 181 14.81 -12.87 -3.08
N ILE A 182 14.35 -12.00 -3.99
CA ILE A 182 12.94 -11.98 -4.43
C ILE A 182 12.58 -13.33 -5.08
N VAL A 183 13.40 -13.82 -6.02
CA VAL A 183 13.15 -15.07 -6.72
C VAL A 183 13.04 -16.23 -5.73
N PHE A 184 14.02 -16.37 -4.83
CA PHE A 184 14.01 -17.44 -3.83
C PHE A 184 12.82 -17.37 -2.89
N SER A 185 12.39 -16.15 -2.51
CA SER A 185 11.20 -16.00 -1.67
C SER A 185 9.93 -16.51 -2.34
N TYR A 186 9.73 -16.24 -3.64
CA TYR A 186 8.59 -16.76 -4.38
C TYR A 186 8.68 -18.27 -4.61
N VAL A 187 9.86 -18.79 -4.93
CA VAL A 187 10.08 -20.25 -5.05
C VAL A 187 9.73 -20.95 -3.74
N MET A 188 10.29 -20.49 -2.63
CA MET A 188 10.03 -21.06 -1.30
C MET A 188 8.54 -20.97 -0.93
N THR A 189 7.91 -19.84 -1.18
CA THR A 189 6.48 -19.65 -0.86
C THR A 189 5.60 -20.57 -1.71
N THR A 190 5.89 -20.71 -3.00
CA THR A 190 5.15 -21.63 -3.88
C THR A 190 5.26 -23.05 -3.38
N LEU A 191 6.47 -23.51 -3.06
CA LEU A 191 6.69 -24.86 -2.52
C LEU A 191 5.94 -25.06 -1.19
N LEU A 192 6.03 -24.10 -0.27
CA LEU A 192 5.30 -24.14 0.99
C LEU A 192 3.79 -24.23 0.78
N LEU A 193 3.23 -23.43 -0.13
CA LEU A 193 1.81 -23.47 -0.45
C LEU A 193 1.38 -24.83 -0.99
N ILE A 194 2.17 -25.44 -1.86
CA ILE A 194 1.89 -26.78 -2.41
C ILE A 194 1.93 -27.85 -1.32
N PHE A 195 2.89 -27.77 -0.39
CA PHE A 195 3.02 -28.78 0.69
C PHE A 195 1.96 -28.62 1.79
N VAL A 196 1.64 -27.38 2.18
CA VAL A 196 0.72 -27.10 3.31
C VAL A 196 -0.74 -27.22 2.88
N GLN A 197 -1.01 -27.00 1.61
CA GLN A 197 -2.36 -27.00 1.08
C GLN A 197 -2.74 -28.40 0.58
N LYS A 198 -3.85 -28.93 1.08
CA LYS A 198 -4.47 -30.11 0.46
C LYS A 198 -5.08 -29.66 -0.86
N ILE A 199 -4.32 -29.78 -1.93
CA ILE A 199 -4.82 -29.50 -3.28
C ILE A 199 -5.92 -30.52 -3.58
N PRO A 200 -7.15 -30.09 -3.95
CA PRO A 200 -8.21 -31.02 -4.35
C PRO A 200 -7.76 -31.91 -5.50
N ASN A 201 -8.35 -33.09 -5.63
CA ASN A 201 -8.02 -34.00 -6.71
C ASN A 201 -8.11 -33.28 -8.06
N LEU A 202 -6.94 -33.07 -8.68
CA LEU A 202 -6.83 -32.33 -9.93
C LEU A 202 -7.56 -33.09 -11.03
N THR A 203 -8.51 -32.42 -11.68
CA THR A 203 -9.27 -32.97 -12.80
C THR A 203 -9.11 -32.08 -14.00
N PHE A 204 -8.54 -32.60 -15.07
CA PHE A 204 -8.23 -31.82 -16.28
C PHE A 204 -9.40 -31.77 -17.28
N SER A 205 -10.56 -32.33 -16.93
CA SER A 205 -11.76 -32.23 -17.76
C SER A 205 -12.26 -30.80 -17.85
N ASN A 206 -12.64 -30.37 -19.05
CA ASN A 206 -13.15 -29.02 -19.35
C ASN A 206 -12.18 -27.86 -18.98
N PHE A 207 -10.88 -28.12 -19.16
CA PHE A 207 -9.84 -27.12 -18.87
C PHE A 207 -10.10 -25.77 -19.56
N SER A 208 -10.39 -25.79 -20.86
CA SER A 208 -10.63 -24.59 -21.67
C SER A 208 -11.74 -23.71 -21.10
N ASP A 209 -12.86 -24.34 -20.73
CA ASP A 209 -14.03 -23.62 -20.22
C ASP A 209 -13.76 -23.01 -18.83
N ASN A 210 -13.08 -23.77 -17.96
CA ASN A 210 -12.72 -23.29 -16.63
C ASN A 210 -11.67 -22.16 -16.72
N ALA A 211 -10.65 -22.28 -17.58
CA ALA A 211 -9.68 -21.23 -17.81
C ALA A 211 -10.35 -19.96 -18.37
N PHE A 212 -11.22 -20.10 -19.36
CA PHE A 212 -11.98 -18.98 -19.91
C PHE A 212 -12.85 -18.29 -18.85
N GLN A 213 -13.53 -19.07 -18.00
CA GLN A 213 -14.36 -18.57 -16.92
C GLN A 213 -13.54 -17.75 -15.91
N LEU A 214 -12.34 -18.25 -15.53
CA LEU A 214 -11.43 -17.54 -14.62
C LEU A 214 -10.90 -16.25 -15.24
N ILE A 215 -10.47 -16.29 -16.50
CA ILE A 215 -9.95 -15.12 -17.22
C ILE A 215 -11.05 -14.07 -17.44
N ASN A 216 -12.25 -14.46 -17.85
CA ASN A 216 -13.35 -13.55 -18.08
C ASN A 216 -13.81 -12.82 -16.80
N PHE A 217 -13.86 -13.52 -15.67
CA PHE A 217 -14.16 -12.88 -14.39
C PHE A 217 -12.98 -12.03 -13.91
N GLY A 218 -11.77 -12.57 -13.97
CA GLY A 218 -10.56 -11.91 -13.50
C GLY A 218 -10.28 -10.60 -14.23
N SER A 219 -10.41 -10.59 -15.57
CA SER A 219 -10.15 -9.40 -16.39
C SER A 219 -10.99 -8.18 -15.98
N LYS A 220 -12.21 -8.40 -15.50
CA LYS A 220 -13.09 -7.33 -14.98
C LYS A 220 -12.56 -6.68 -13.69
N THR A 221 -11.74 -7.40 -12.92
CA THR A 221 -11.14 -6.89 -11.67
C THR A 221 -9.81 -6.18 -11.90
N VAL A 222 -9.13 -6.45 -13.03
CA VAL A 222 -7.82 -5.86 -13.36
C VAL A 222 -7.88 -4.35 -13.42
N LEU A 223 -8.93 -3.79 -14.03
CA LEU A 223 -9.05 -2.33 -14.21
C LEU A 223 -9.03 -1.58 -12.87
N SER A 224 -9.75 -2.07 -11.87
CA SER A 224 -9.75 -1.44 -10.54
C SER A 224 -8.38 -1.54 -9.85
N ASN A 225 -7.72 -2.68 -9.99
CA ASN A 225 -6.40 -2.89 -9.42
C ASN A 225 -5.33 -2.06 -10.16
N ALA A 226 -5.46 -1.89 -11.49
CA ALA A 226 -4.56 -1.06 -12.30
C ALA A 226 -4.61 0.41 -11.87
N ILE A 227 -5.79 0.95 -11.62
CA ILE A 227 -5.96 2.33 -11.17
C ILE A 227 -5.24 2.55 -9.84
N ASN A 228 -5.39 1.62 -8.90
CA ASN A 228 -4.69 1.70 -7.62
C ASN A 228 -3.16 1.62 -7.78
N LEU A 229 -2.68 0.69 -8.60
CA LEU A 229 -1.24 0.53 -8.82
C LEU A 229 -0.62 1.79 -9.45
N ILE A 230 -1.27 2.38 -10.45
CA ILE A 230 -0.83 3.62 -11.09
C ILE A 230 -0.66 4.73 -10.06
N ASN A 231 -1.64 4.95 -9.20
CA ASN A 231 -1.57 5.96 -8.15
C ASN A 231 -0.39 5.78 -7.18
N TYR A 232 0.13 4.56 -7.02
CA TYR A 232 1.19 4.28 -6.06
C TYR A 232 2.58 4.09 -6.67
N GLN A 233 2.67 3.85 -7.98
CA GLN A 233 3.94 3.47 -8.63
C GLN A 233 4.28 4.30 -9.87
N ALA A 234 3.34 5.07 -10.42
CA ALA A 234 3.59 5.87 -11.62
C ALA A 234 4.76 6.84 -11.43
N ASP A 235 4.85 7.48 -10.26
CA ASP A 235 5.93 8.44 -9.95
C ASP A 235 7.31 7.79 -10.11
N ILE A 236 7.48 6.57 -9.56
CA ILE A 236 8.76 5.84 -9.62
C ILE A 236 9.15 5.55 -11.07
N LEU A 237 8.21 5.08 -11.91
CA LEU A 237 8.46 4.81 -13.32
C LEU A 237 8.79 6.10 -14.08
N MET A 238 8.07 7.17 -13.78
CA MET A 238 8.26 8.45 -14.50
C MET A 238 9.54 9.15 -14.07
N ILE A 239 9.92 9.10 -12.80
CA ILE A 239 11.24 9.54 -12.34
C ILE A 239 12.33 8.69 -13.01
N GLY A 240 12.15 7.37 -13.07
CA GLY A 240 13.10 6.47 -13.74
C GLY A 240 13.25 6.75 -15.25
N TYR A 241 12.20 7.28 -15.90
CA TYR A 241 12.23 7.67 -17.31
C TYR A 241 12.87 9.05 -17.54
N PHE A 242 12.53 10.06 -16.73
CA PHE A 242 12.96 11.45 -16.91
C PHE A 242 14.26 11.81 -16.20
N MET A 243 14.66 11.03 -15.20
CA MET A 243 15.78 11.33 -14.31
C MET A 243 16.73 10.12 -14.19
N THR A 244 17.46 10.03 -13.07
CA THR A 244 18.48 8.99 -12.84
C THR A 244 18.00 7.92 -11.87
N LYS A 245 18.72 6.79 -11.83
CA LYS A 245 18.50 5.73 -10.82
C LYS A 245 18.69 6.24 -9.39
N THR A 246 19.63 7.16 -9.16
CA THR A 246 19.87 7.82 -7.89
C THR A 246 18.60 8.55 -7.42
N ASP A 247 17.99 9.33 -8.31
CA ASP A 247 16.76 10.07 -8.02
C ASP A 247 15.59 9.14 -7.66
N VAL A 248 15.50 7.99 -8.34
CA VAL A 248 14.52 6.95 -7.99
C VAL A 248 14.75 6.44 -6.56
N GLY A 249 16.01 6.16 -6.21
CA GLY A 249 16.39 5.71 -4.88
C GLY A 249 16.02 6.72 -3.80
N VAL A 250 16.47 7.96 -3.98
CA VAL A 250 16.19 9.07 -3.05
C VAL A 250 14.69 9.33 -2.91
N TYR A 251 13.96 9.45 -4.03
CA TYR A 251 12.50 9.69 -3.99
C TYR A 251 11.74 8.54 -3.32
N SER A 252 12.20 7.30 -3.52
CA SER A 252 11.56 6.13 -2.91
C SER A 252 11.58 6.16 -1.39
N VAL A 253 12.62 6.76 -0.79
CA VAL A 253 12.72 6.97 0.67
C VAL A 253 11.70 8.01 1.12
N ALA A 254 11.54 9.12 0.40
CA ALA A 254 10.49 10.11 0.69
C ALA A 254 9.09 9.50 0.66
N VAL A 255 8.77 8.73 -0.39
CA VAL A 255 7.48 8.02 -0.52
C VAL A 255 7.26 7.02 0.60
N MET A 256 8.31 6.30 1.02
CA MET A 256 8.25 5.33 2.10
C MET A 256 7.83 5.99 3.42
N PHE A 257 8.48 7.09 3.81
CA PHE A 257 8.13 7.82 5.03
C PHE A 257 6.76 8.49 4.94
N ALA A 258 6.40 9.06 3.80
CA ALA A 258 5.07 9.63 3.59
C ALA A 258 3.95 8.60 3.76
N LYS A 259 4.16 7.36 3.31
CA LYS A 259 3.18 6.27 3.45
C LYS A 259 3.09 5.71 4.87
N LEU A 260 4.14 5.83 5.69
CA LEU A 260 4.10 5.34 7.08
C LEU A 260 2.99 6.00 7.90
N ILE A 261 2.70 7.28 7.67
CA ILE A 261 1.64 7.97 8.42
C ILE A 261 0.22 7.51 8.04
N TRP A 262 0.06 6.72 6.94
CA TRP A 262 -1.24 6.15 6.57
C TRP A 262 -1.60 4.86 7.34
N ILE A 263 -0.71 4.34 8.18
CA ILE A 263 -0.98 3.12 8.97
C ILE A 263 -2.29 3.25 9.76
N LEU A 264 -2.50 4.39 10.43
CA LEU A 264 -3.72 4.62 11.20
C LEU A 264 -4.96 4.79 10.32
N PRO A 265 -5.00 5.65 9.29
CA PRO A 265 -6.13 5.72 8.36
C PRO A 265 -6.50 4.38 7.72
N ASP A 266 -5.51 3.58 7.30
CA ASP A 266 -5.75 2.26 6.73
C ASP A 266 -6.36 1.27 7.74
N SER A 267 -5.93 1.36 8.99
CA SER A 267 -6.47 0.55 10.09
C SER A 267 -7.92 0.94 10.40
N ILE A 268 -8.19 2.25 10.47
CA ILE A 268 -9.54 2.78 10.68
C ILE A 268 -10.46 2.35 9.54
N GLN A 269 -10.01 2.45 8.29
CA GLN A 269 -10.80 2.07 7.11
C GLN A 269 -11.26 0.60 7.16
N LYS A 270 -10.39 -0.33 7.62
CA LYS A 270 -10.72 -1.75 7.75
C LYS A 270 -11.84 -2.01 8.77
N ILE A 271 -11.89 -1.19 9.83
CA ILE A 271 -12.90 -1.31 10.90
C ILE A 271 -14.20 -0.60 10.50
N THR A 272 -14.11 0.55 9.85
CA THR A 272 -15.28 1.35 9.45
C THR A 272 -16.10 0.70 8.35
N PHE A 273 -15.49 -0.09 7.47
CA PHE A 273 -16.17 -0.75 6.36
C PHE A 273 -17.36 -1.61 6.81
N PRO A 274 -17.19 -2.62 7.71
CA PRO A 274 -18.30 -3.45 8.16
C PRO A 274 -19.32 -2.66 8.99
N LEU A 275 -18.87 -1.70 9.83
CA LEU A 275 -19.75 -0.89 10.67
C LEU A 275 -20.66 0.01 9.83
N ILE A 276 -20.13 0.68 8.81
CA ILE A 276 -20.94 1.50 7.92
C ILE A 276 -21.93 0.64 7.15
N SER A 277 -21.54 -0.56 6.69
CA SER A 277 -22.42 -1.50 6.00
C SER A 277 -23.57 -1.95 6.90
N GLU A 278 -23.30 -2.24 8.18
CA GLU A 278 -24.31 -2.60 9.17
C GLU A 278 -25.27 -1.44 9.44
N TYR A 279 -24.77 -0.24 9.68
CA TYR A 279 -25.59 0.94 9.93
C TYR A 279 -26.44 1.32 8.71
N HIS A 280 -25.88 1.14 7.51
CA HIS A 280 -26.64 1.38 6.27
C HIS A 280 -27.78 0.39 6.10
N ALA A 281 -27.55 -0.90 6.36
CA ALA A 281 -28.59 -1.93 6.32
C ALA A 281 -29.72 -1.69 7.35
N LYS A 282 -29.41 -1.03 8.47
CA LYS A 282 -30.37 -0.65 9.52
C LYS A 282 -30.93 0.76 9.34
N GLU A 283 -30.64 1.44 8.24
CA GLU A 283 -31.05 2.82 7.93
C GLU A 283 -30.63 3.87 8.99
N MET A 284 -29.56 3.58 9.74
CA MET A 284 -29.04 4.43 10.82
C MET A 284 -28.13 5.54 10.28
N ASN A 285 -28.64 6.40 9.42
CA ASN A 285 -27.85 7.46 8.76
C ASN A 285 -27.15 8.43 9.74
N GLY A 286 -27.79 8.74 10.87
CA GLY A 286 -27.20 9.56 11.91
C GLY A 286 -25.96 8.93 12.53
N SER A 287 -25.96 7.61 12.75
CA SER A 287 -24.80 6.86 13.27
C SER A 287 -23.66 6.81 12.26
N ILE A 288 -23.95 6.68 10.96
CA ILE A 288 -22.95 6.77 9.88
C ILE A 288 -22.28 8.13 9.91
N HIS A 289 -23.05 9.22 10.01
CA HIS A 289 -22.51 10.58 10.05
C HIS A 289 -21.54 10.78 11.25
N ILE A 290 -21.96 10.38 12.45
CA ILE A 290 -21.14 10.49 13.67
C ILE A 290 -19.86 9.66 13.54
N LEU A 291 -19.95 8.42 13.03
CA LEU A 291 -18.79 7.54 12.86
C LEU A 291 -17.80 8.15 11.87
N VAL A 292 -18.27 8.60 10.71
CA VAL A 292 -17.44 9.22 9.66
C VAL A 292 -16.75 10.47 10.19
N ASP A 293 -17.50 11.38 10.84
CA ASP A 293 -16.94 12.61 11.40
C ASP A 293 -15.81 12.32 12.41
N LYS A 294 -16.04 11.39 13.36
CA LYS A 294 -15.05 11.01 14.34
C LYS A 294 -13.80 10.36 13.71
N CYS A 295 -13.98 9.40 12.80
CA CYS A 295 -12.86 8.73 12.14
C CYS A 295 -12.01 9.72 11.35
N MET A 296 -12.62 10.64 10.62
CA MET A 296 -11.90 11.68 9.88
C MET A 296 -11.18 12.64 10.82
N LYS A 297 -11.79 13.09 11.92
CA LYS A 297 -11.18 14.00 12.90
C LYS A 297 -9.98 13.37 13.61
N TYR A 298 -10.10 12.15 14.11
CA TYR A 298 -8.98 11.46 14.76
C TYR A 298 -7.84 11.15 13.78
N SER A 299 -8.18 10.75 12.55
CA SER A 299 -7.17 10.60 11.50
C SER A 299 -6.45 11.92 11.21
N CYS A 300 -7.16 13.05 11.17
CA CYS A 300 -6.57 14.37 10.98
C CYS A 300 -5.54 14.69 12.07
N LEU A 301 -5.92 14.56 13.35
CA LEU A 301 -5.02 14.82 14.47
C LEU A 301 -3.74 13.98 14.41
N PHE A 302 -3.89 12.69 14.14
CA PHE A 302 -2.74 11.78 14.03
C PHE A 302 -1.84 12.13 12.84
N LEU A 303 -2.44 12.41 11.67
CA LEU A 303 -1.70 12.74 10.46
C LEU A 303 -0.95 14.07 10.59
N VAL A 304 -1.56 15.07 11.20
CA VAL A 304 -0.91 16.36 11.46
C VAL A 304 0.23 16.19 12.46
N PHE A 305 0.02 15.44 13.55
CA PHE A 305 1.07 15.12 14.51
C PHE A 305 2.26 14.36 13.87
N GLY A 306 2.01 13.38 13.02
CA GLY A 306 3.06 12.68 12.28
C GLY A 306 3.78 13.58 11.27
N THR A 307 3.06 14.51 10.66
CA THR A 307 3.64 15.48 9.72
C THR A 307 4.55 16.47 10.42
N THR A 308 4.13 17.05 11.55
CA THR A 308 4.98 17.93 12.35
C THR A 308 6.23 17.22 12.84
N PHE A 309 6.14 15.94 13.23
CA PHE A 309 7.30 15.12 13.53
C PHE A 309 8.29 15.08 12.37
N PHE A 310 7.85 14.77 11.15
CA PHE A 310 8.75 14.70 9.99
C PHE A 310 9.26 16.06 9.53
N ILE A 311 8.55 17.16 9.77
CA ILE A 311 9.05 18.51 9.49
C ILE A 311 10.27 18.83 10.36
N PHE A 312 10.29 18.45 11.63
CA PHE A 312 11.39 18.76 12.55
C PHE A 312 12.49 17.70 12.56
N PHE A 313 12.11 16.44 12.52
CA PHE A 313 13.03 15.32 12.65
C PHE A 313 13.35 14.60 11.36
N GLY A 314 12.57 14.83 10.28
CA GLY A 314 12.62 14.05 9.05
C GLY A 314 14.01 13.98 8.42
N ASN A 315 14.69 15.11 8.29
CA ASN A 315 16.05 15.13 7.73
C ASN A 315 17.02 14.29 8.57
N ARG A 316 16.97 14.40 9.90
CA ARG A 316 17.81 13.63 10.81
C ARG A 316 17.47 12.14 10.81
N VAL A 317 16.18 11.83 10.78
CA VAL A 317 15.69 10.44 10.70
C VAL A 317 16.17 9.79 9.41
N ILE A 318 16.06 10.50 8.28
CA ILE A 318 16.53 10.02 6.98
C ILE A 318 18.04 9.80 7.01
N SER A 319 18.82 10.79 7.42
CA SER A 319 20.27 10.72 7.47
C SER A 319 20.77 9.64 8.46
N LEU A 320 20.10 9.49 9.61
CA LEU A 320 20.41 8.46 10.60
C LEU A 320 20.16 7.04 10.07
N ILE A 321 19.03 6.84 9.40
CA ILE A 321 18.59 5.51 8.94
C ILE A 321 19.28 5.12 7.64
N PHE A 322 19.32 6.02 6.65
CA PHE A 322 19.80 5.73 5.29
C PHE A 322 21.21 6.29 5.00
N GLY A 323 21.63 7.35 5.69
CA GLY A 323 22.89 8.06 5.45
C GLY A 323 22.67 9.43 4.79
N ALA A 324 23.76 10.23 4.73
CA ALA A 324 23.72 11.61 4.23
C ALA A 324 23.33 11.71 2.74
N GLU A 325 23.60 10.69 1.94
CA GLU A 325 23.24 10.63 0.51
C GLU A 325 21.74 10.79 0.28
N PHE A 326 20.91 10.39 1.26
CA PHE A 326 19.46 10.46 1.18
C PHE A 326 18.84 11.74 1.74
N GLU A 327 19.62 12.71 2.19
CA GLU A 327 19.11 13.98 2.72
C GLU A 327 18.27 14.73 1.67
N HIS A 328 18.58 14.58 0.39
CA HIS A 328 17.80 15.15 -0.71
C HIS A 328 16.36 14.60 -0.80
N SER A 329 16.03 13.50 -0.12
CA SER A 329 14.65 12.99 -0.03
C SER A 329 13.77 13.81 0.94
N TYR A 330 14.37 14.64 1.79
CA TYR A 330 13.63 15.42 2.79
C TYR A 330 12.65 16.41 2.16
N PHE A 331 13.08 17.16 1.15
CA PHE A 331 12.21 18.16 0.53
C PHE A 331 11.03 17.55 -0.23
N PRO A 332 11.22 16.51 -1.09
CA PRO A 332 10.09 15.74 -1.63
C PRO A 332 9.17 15.16 -0.55
N LEU A 333 9.71 14.68 0.58
CA LEU A 333 8.92 14.18 1.71
C LEU A 333 7.97 15.25 2.24
N ILE A 334 8.46 16.48 2.51
CA ILE A 334 7.63 17.57 3.03
C ILE A 334 6.48 17.90 2.06
N ILE A 335 6.76 17.93 0.76
CA ILE A 335 5.73 18.17 -0.25
C ILE A 335 4.68 17.04 -0.23
N LEU A 336 5.12 15.78 -0.20
CA LEU A 336 4.23 14.63 -0.14
C LEU A 336 3.36 14.61 1.11
N LEU A 337 3.90 15.02 2.26
CA LEU A 337 3.18 15.05 3.52
C LEU A 337 1.93 15.94 3.47
N ILE A 338 1.95 17.04 2.73
CA ILE A 338 0.77 17.91 2.55
C ILE A 338 -0.38 17.13 1.91
N GLY A 339 -0.13 16.46 0.78
CA GLY A 339 -1.14 15.65 0.10
C GLY A 339 -1.56 14.43 0.93
N THR A 340 -0.59 13.83 1.62
CA THR A 340 -0.80 12.64 2.47
C THR A 340 -1.72 12.92 3.65
N VAL A 341 -1.62 14.09 4.29
CA VAL A 341 -2.53 14.52 5.36
C VAL A 341 -3.94 14.69 4.80
N LEU A 342 -4.10 15.49 3.76
CA LEU A 342 -5.42 15.82 3.23
C LEU A 342 -6.14 14.58 2.71
N TYR A 343 -5.45 13.72 1.96
CA TYR A 343 -6.02 12.47 1.48
C TYR A 343 -6.23 11.45 2.61
N GLY A 344 -5.31 11.34 3.56
CA GLY A 344 -5.37 10.40 4.67
C GLY A 344 -6.58 10.61 5.58
N ILE A 345 -7.07 11.86 5.71
CA ILE A 345 -8.31 12.17 6.42
C ILE A 345 -9.50 11.43 5.79
N THR A 346 -9.65 11.55 4.48
CA THR A 346 -10.77 10.90 3.75
C THR A 346 -10.52 9.40 3.55
N LYS A 347 -9.27 8.97 3.46
CA LYS A 347 -8.89 7.56 3.33
C LYS A 347 -9.40 6.71 4.49
N SER A 348 -9.44 7.25 5.71
CA SER A 348 -9.97 6.53 6.90
C SER A 348 -11.40 6.05 6.74
N VAL A 349 -12.18 6.67 5.85
CA VAL A 349 -13.55 6.30 5.52
C VAL A 349 -13.71 5.98 4.02
N GLY A 350 -12.62 5.67 3.32
CA GLY A 350 -12.57 5.45 1.88
C GLY A 350 -13.47 4.32 1.37
N SER A 351 -13.84 3.38 2.23
CA SER A 351 -14.76 2.28 1.91
C SER A 351 -16.25 2.69 1.93
N ILE A 352 -16.59 3.93 2.32
CA ILE A 352 -17.99 4.36 2.51
C ILE A 352 -18.86 4.10 1.28
N PHE A 353 -18.35 4.37 0.08
CA PHE A 353 -19.11 4.17 -1.16
C PHE A 353 -19.40 2.70 -1.44
N ALA A 354 -18.46 1.80 -1.12
CA ALA A 354 -18.69 0.37 -1.20
C ALA A 354 -19.73 -0.08 -0.16
N SER A 355 -19.66 0.43 1.07
CA SER A 355 -20.55 0.09 2.17
C SER A 355 -22.01 0.48 1.89
N VAL A 356 -22.25 1.59 1.16
CA VAL A 356 -23.60 2.06 0.80
C VAL A 356 -24.02 1.64 -0.61
N GLY A 357 -23.33 0.68 -1.23
CA GLY A 357 -23.69 0.12 -2.54
C GLY A 357 -23.35 0.99 -3.76
N LYS A 358 -22.62 2.11 -3.58
CA LYS A 358 -22.20 3.00 -4.68
C LYS A 358 -20.85 2.54 -5.26
N VAL A 359 -20.75 1.28 -5.64
CA VAL A 359 -19.49 0.61 -6.06
C VAL A 359 -18.80 1.32 -7.21
N SER A 360 -19.53 1.98 -8.12
CA SER A 360 -18.92 2.71 -9.24
C SER A 360 -17.97 3.83 -8.81
N LEU A 361 -18.16 4.43 -7.63
CA LEU A 361 -17.31 5.50 -7.12
C LEU A 361 -15.98 4.97 -6.58
N VAL A 362 -15.93 3.71 -6.16
CA VAL A 362 -14.72 3.07 -5.64
C VAL A 362 -13.59 3.06 -6.67
N TYR A 363 -13.92 2.98 -7.98
CA TYR A 363 -12.92 3.05 -9.03
C TYR A 363 -12.87 4.42 -9.73
N LYS A 364 -13.98 5.17 -9.82
CA LYS A 364 -14.00 6.47 -10.50
C LYS A 364 -13.15 7.52 -9.80
N ILE A 365 -13.21 7.59 -8.46
CA ILE A 365 -12.44 8.56 -7.68
C ILE A 365 -10.94 8.32 -7.81
N PRO A 366 -10.39 7.11 -7.58
CA PRO A 366 -8.99 6.82 -7.84
C PRO A 366 -8.57 7.01 -9.30
N LEU A 367 -9.45 6.78 -10.28
CA LEU A 367 -9.17 6.99 -11.69
C LEU A 367 -8.91 8.47 -12.00
N ILE A 368 -9.73 9.38 -11.48
CA ILE A 368 -9.53 10.82 -11.63
C ILE A 368 -8.17 11.21 -11.03
N SER A 369 -7.84 10.71 -9.85
CA SER A 369 -6.54 10.92 -9.20
C SER A 369 -5.38 10.41 -10.06
N ALA A 370 -5.48 9.18 -10.59
CA ALA A 370 -4.44 8.56 -11.41
C ALA A 370 -4.18 9.34 -12.72
N ILE A 371 -5.24 9.76 -13.40
CA ILE A 371 -5.11 10.57 -14.62
C ILE A 371 -4.46 11.92 -14.29
N SER A 372 -4.92 12.59 -13.21
CA SER A 372 -4.32 13.86 -12.77
C SER A 372 -2.85 13.69 -12.42
N ASN A 373 -2.48 12.60 -11.72
CA ASN A 373 -1.10 12.30 -11.34
C ASN A 373 -0.21 12.11 -12.57
N ILE A 374 -0.62 11.30 -13.55
CA ILE A 374 0.15 11.05 -14.77
C ILE A 374 0.36 12.36 -15.55
N VAL A 375 -0.71 13.12 -15.77
CA VAL A 375 -0.64 14.38 -16.53
C VAL A 375 0.29 15.37 -15.84
N LEU A 376 0.15 15.54 -14.53
CA LEU A 376 1.00 16.45 -13.76
C LEU A 376 2.45 15.98 -13.71
N ASN A 377 2.71 14.68 -13.61
CA ASN A 377 4.08 14.15 -13.63
C ASN A 377 4.78 14.43 -14.96
N ILE A 378 4.10 14.26 -16.11
CA ILE A 378 4.65 14.57 -17.44
C ILE A 378 5.11 16.04 -17.52
N VAL A 379 4.39 16.95 -16.87
CA VAL A 379 4.70 18.39 -16.92
C VAL A 379 5.70 18.77 -15.83
N LEU A 380 5.53 18.28 -14.61
CA LEU A 380 6.28 18.80 -13.45
C LEU A 380 7.63 18.10 -13.24
N ILE A 381 7.78 16.82 -13.60
CA ILE A 381 9.07 16.13 -13.42
C ILE A 381 10.17 16.75 -14.26
N PRO A 382 9.97 17.04 -15.57
CA PRO A 382 11.02 17.69 -16.38
C PRO A 382 11.46 19.07 -15.87
N ILE A 383 10.57 19.78 -15.13
CA ILE A 383 10.84 21.15 -14.66
C ILE A 383 11.43 21.15 -13.23
N TYR A 384 10.89 20.32 -12.35
CA TYR A 384 11.19 20.35 -10.92
C TYR A 384 11.79 19.02 -10.38
N GLY A 385 12.08 18.06 -11.25
CA GLY A 385 12.66 16.77 -10.86
C GLY A 385 11.77 16.00 -9.86
N MET A 386 12.40 15.40 -8.84
CA MET A 386 11.71 14.68 -7.76
C MET A 386 10.67 15.53 -7.03
N ASN A 387 10.92 16.83 -6.88
CA ASN A 387 9.96 17.75 -6.27
C ASN A 387 8.72 17.91 -7.16
N GLY A 388 8.89 17.86 -8.48
CA GLY A 388 7.79 17.84 -9.44
C GLY A 388 6.90 16.61 -9.28
N ALA A 389 7.49 15.44 -9.10
CA ALA A 389 6.76 14.20 -8.81
C ALA A 389 5.99 14.30 -7.48
N ALA A 390 6.64 14.83 -6.44
CA ALA A 390 5.99 15.06 -5.14
C ALA A 390 4.82 16.04 -5.24
N LEU A 391 4.95 17.12 -6.02
CA LEU A 391 3.88 18.08 -6.28
C LEU A 391 2.73 17.44 -7.07
N ALA A 392 3.03 16.67 -8.13
CA ALA A 392 2.04 15.96 -8.92
C ALA A 392 1.19 15.02 -8.06
N THR A 393 1.85 14.23 -7.21
CA THR A 393 1.18 13.33 -6.27
C THR A 393 0.37 14.11 -5.24
N THR A 394 0.90 15.16 -4.66
CA THR A 394 0.19 16.00 -3.70
C THR A 394 -1.07 16.61 -4.30
N ILE A 395 -0.99 17.20 -5.49
CA ILE A 395 -2.15 17.79 -6.19
C ILE A 395 -3.18 16.70 -6.52
N SER A 396 -2.77 15.55 -7.03
CA SER A 396 -3.70 14.46 -7.36
C SER A 396 -4.40 13.86 -6.14
N LEU A 397 -3.72 13.79 -5.00
CA LEU A 397 -4.32 13.40 -3.72
C LEU A 397 -5.33 14.45 -3.23
N ILE A 398 -5.04 15.74 -3.39
CA ILE A 398 -5.99 16.83 -3.10
C ILE A 398 -7.23 16.71 -3.99
N VAL A 399 -7.04 16.51 -5.29
CA VAL A 399 -8.16 16.30 -6.24
C VAL A 399 -9.02 15.12 -5.80
N SER A 400 -8.40 13.99 -5.45
CA SER A 400 -9.10 12.82 -4.94
C SER A 400 -9.93 13.14 -3.69
N THR A 401 -9.36 13.89 -2.76
CA THR A 401 -10.02 14.32 -1.51
C THR A 401 -11.23 15.20 -1.80
N VAL A 402 -11.08 16.20 -2.65
CA VAL A 402 -12.17 17.13 -3.04
C VAL A 402 -13.31 16.37 -3.70
N VAL A 403 -12.99 15.50 -4.66
CA VAL A 403 -13.99 14.68 -5.35
C VAL A 403 -14.71 13.75 -4.38
N MET A 404 -13.98 13.09 -3.49
CA MET A 404 -14.55 12.20 -2.47
C MET A 404 -15.51 12.94 -1.54
N ILE A 405 -15.11 14.08 -0.99
CA ILE A 405 -15.96 14.90 -0.10
C ILE A 405 -17.20 15.40 -0.85
N SER A 406 -17.07 15.80 -2.11
CA SER A 406 -18.19 16.24 -2.94
C SER A 406 -19.23 15.13 -3.10
N PHE A 407 -18.81 13.90 -3.40
CA PHE A 407 -19.72 12.76 -3.49
C PHE A 407 -20.29 12.33 -2.14
N MET A 408 -19.53 12.42 -1.04
CA MET A 408 -20.06 12.15 0.29
C MET A 408 -21.20 13.14 0.64
N LYS A 409 -21.03 14.42 0.31
CA LYS A 409 -22.05 15.45 0.53
C LYS A 409 -23.30 15.23 -0.34
N THR A 410 -23.13 14.97 -1.64
CA THR A 410 -24.24 14.94 -2.61
C THR A 410 -25.03 13.63 -2.61
N LEU A 411 -24.36 12.49 -2.39
CA LEU A 411 -24.98 11.16 -2.53
C LEU A 411 -25.31 10.48 -1.21
N ILE A 412 -24.63 10.85 -0.12
CA ILE A 412 -24.79 10.21 1.20
C ILE A 412 -25.26 11.25 2.24
N ASN A 413 -25.31 12.52 1.85
CA ASN A 413 -25.75 13.65 2.70
C ASN A 413 -24.85 13.86 3.94
N ILE A 414 -23.58 13.47 3.87
CA ILE A 414 -22.59 13.66 4.94
C ILE A 414 -22.01 15.05 4.83
N ARG A 415 -22.13 15.82 5.90
CA ARG A 415 -21.54 17.18 6.01
C ARG A 415 -20.22 17.08 6.75
N VAL A 416 -19.17 17.62 6.14
CA VAL A 416 -17.83 17.71 6.74
C VAL A 416 -17.71 19.07 7.43
N ASP A 417 -17.24 19.07 8.68
CA ASP A 417 -17.01 20.30 9.46
C ASP A 417 -15.67 20.95 9.05
N PHE A 418 -15.67 21.63 7.91
CA PHE A 418 -14.46 22.27 7.37
C PHE A 418 -13.81 23.25 8.34
N ILE A 419 -14.61 23.95 9.17
CA ILE A 419 -14.09 24.94 10.12
C ILE A 419 -13.19 24.26 11.15
N TRP A 420 -13.56 23.08 11.61
CA TRP A 420 -12.77 22.29 12.54
C TRP A 420 -11.40 21.91 11.94
N TYR A 421 -11.38 21.41 10.69
CA TYR A 421 -10.13 21.02 10.01
C TYR A 421 -9.23 22.23 9.75
N ILE A 422 -9.81 23.35 9.31
CA ILE A 422 -9.06 24.59 9.10
C ILE A 422 -8.44 25.06 10.41
N LYS A 423 -9.15 25.00 11.54
CA LYS A 423 -8.60 25.38 12.86
C LYS A 423 -7.41 24.49 13.25
N VAL A 424 -7.51 23.17 13.06
CA VAL A 424 -6.41 22.24 13.37
C VAL A 424 -5.20 22.55 12.50
N LEU A 425 -5.37 22.60 11.18
CA LEU A 425 -4.28 22.84 10.23
C LEU A 425 -3.65 24.23 10.43
N PHE A 426 -4.46 25.26 10.68
CA PHE A 426 -3.99 26.61 10.91
C PHE A 426 -3.20 26.72 12.23
N LEU A 427 -3.71 26.14 13.31
CA LEU A 427 -3.02 26.15 14.61
C LEU A 427 -1.69 25.40 14.53
N SER A 428 -1.67 24.21 13.93
CA SER A 428 -0.43 23.46 13.74
C SER A 428 0.55 24.19 12.81
N GLY A 429 0.05 24.83 11.75
CA GLY A 429 0.87 25.67 10.87
C GLY A 429 1.49 26.87 11.59
N LEU A 430 0.72 27.56 12.44
CA LEU A 430 1.23 28.65 13.27
C LEU A 430 2.31 28.17 14.25
N LEU A 431 2.09 27.03 14.90
CA LEU A 431 3.08 26.42 15.80
C LEU A 431 4.36 26.10 15.04
N ILE A 432 4.27 25.46 13.87
CA ILE A 432 5.43 25.15 13.03
C ILE A 432 6.20 26.43 12.67
N CYS A 433 5.51 27.47 12.16
CA CYS A 433 6.14 28.73 11.80
C CYS A 433 6.81 29.41 13.01
N PHE A 434 6.12 29.44 14.15
CA PHE A 434 6.65 29.99 15.40
C PHE A 434 7.94 29.26 15.80
N PHE A 435 7.93 27.96 15.86
CA PHE A 435 9.11 27.20 16.27
C PHE A 435 10.24 27.23 15.24
N LEU A 436 9.95 27.28 13.93
CA LEU A 436 10.98 27.47 12.90
C LEU A 436 11.73 28.82 13.05
N SER A 437 11.06 29.85 13.57
CA SER A 437 11.69 31.16 13.84
C SER A 437 12.75 31.09 14.94
N PHE A 438 12.66 30.10 15.84
CA PHE A 438 13.64 29.88 16.93
C PHE A 438 14.69 28.83 16.63
N LYS A 439 14.69 28.25 15.43
CA LYS A 439 15.60 27.16 15.03
C LYS A 439 17.08 27.48 15.24
N ASN A 440 17.47 28.73 15.07
CA ASN A 440 18.86 29.16 15.23
C ASN A 440 19.27 29.48 16.69
N LEU A 441 18.31 29.53 17.60
CA LEU A 441 18.54 29.91 19.01
C LEU A 441 18.55 28.73 19.97
N ILE A 442 17.89 27.64 19.61
CA ILE A 442 17.68 26.45 20.47
C ILE A 442 18.04 25.21 19.68
N ASN A 443 18.51 24.17 20.38
CA ASN A 443 18.76 22.87 19.76
C ASN A 443 17.49 22.33 19.09
N ASP A 444 17.57 22.03 17.78
CA ASP A 444 16.45 21.57 16.96
C ASP A 444 15.71 20.36 17.56
N ILE A 445 16.42 19.46 18.27
CA ILE A 445 15.80 18.29 18.89
C ILE A 445 14.90 18.72 20.05
N LEU A 446 15.43 19.56 20.94
CA LEU A 446 14.67 20.07 22.09
C LEU A 446 13.44 20.86 21.63
N LEU A 447 13.63 21.69 20.62
CA LEU A 447 12.59 22.50 20.02
C LEU A 447 11.47 21.62 19.41
N GLY A 448 11.84 20.60 18.66
CA GLY A 448 10.90 19.63 18.08
C GLY A 448 10.13 18.84 19.13
N VAL A 449 10.79 18.40 20.22
CA VAL A 449 10.13 17.67 21.31
C VAL A 449 9.14 18.57 22.04
N ILE A 450 9.51 19.83 22.34
CA ILE A 450 8.61 20.79 22.98
C ILE A 450 7.37 21.03 22.11
N LEU A 451 7.55 21.21 20.80
CA LEU A 451 6.44 21.40 19.87
C LEU A 451 5.49 20.19 19.88
N GLN A 452 6.03 18.96 19.82
CA GLN A 452 5.22 17.74 19.86
C GLN A 452 4.41 17.63 21.17
N ILE A 453 4.99 17.99 22.31
CA ILE A 453 4.27 18.02 23.60
C ILE A 453 3.17 19.07 23.61
N ILE A 454 3.44 20.28 23.09
CA ILE A 454 2.44 21.35 23.00
C ILE A 454 1.31 20.94 22.07
N GLU A 455 1.62 20.38 20.90
CA GLU A 455 0.62 19.92 19.93
C GLU A 455 -0.27 18.82 20.52
N LEU A 456 0.31 17.83 21.20
CA LEU A 456 -0.42 16.76 21.87
C LEU A 456 -1.35 17.28 22.96
N THR A 457 -0.89 18.25 23.76
CA THR A 457 -1.70 18.92 24.80
C THR A 457 -2.84 19.71 24.19
N LEU A 458 -2.60 20.50 23.16
CA LEU A 458 -3.63 21.25 22.45
C LEU A 458 -4.68 20.33 21.83
N PHE A 459 -4.27 19.25 21.18
CA PHE A 459 -5.18 18.25 20.60
C PHE A 459 -6.05 17.61 21.69
N SER A 460 -5.43 17.25 22.83
CA SER A 460 -6.16 16.62 23.93
C SER A 460 -7.14 17.57 24.62
N VAL A 461 -6.83 18.85 24.74
CA VAL A 461 -7.65 19.83 25.48
C VAL A 461 -8.77 20.39 24.60
N TYR A 462 -8.43 20.82 23.37
CA TYR A 462 -9.36 21.60 22.54
C TYR A 462 -10.11 20.77 21.49
N PHE A 463 -9.51 19.68 20.99
CA PHE A 463 -10.05 18.96 19.83
C PHE A 463 -10.64 17.59 20.17
N ILE A 464 -10.25 16.97 21.29
CA ILE A 464 -10.85 15.72 21.76
C ILE A 464 -11.92 16.04 22.80
N SER A 465 -13.16 15.60 22.56
CA SER A 465 -14.25 15.86 23.49
C SER A 465 -14.02 15.15 24.83
N ASN A 466 -14.51 15.72 25.95
CA ASN A 466 -14.40 15.10 27.28
C ASN A 466 -15.09 13.72 27.33
N HIS A 467 -16.17 13.54 26.59
CA HIS A 467 -16.88 12.27 26.49
C HIS A 467 -16.01 11.19 25.81
N ASP A 468 -15.27 11.55 24.77
CA ASP A 468 -14.39 10.62 24.06
C ASP A 468 -13.12 10.31 24.86
N LYS A 469 -12.60 11.28 25.66
CA LYS A 469 -11.50 11.05 26.60
C LYS A 469 -11.86 9.96 27.61
N ASN A 470 -13.03 10.06 28.26
CA ASN A 470 -13.47 9.08 29.23
C ASN A 470 -13.64 7.68 28.63
N LYS A 471 -14.15 7.58 27.39
CA LYS A 471 -14.25 6.29 26.69
C LYS A 471 -12.89 5.71 26.31
N MET A 472 -11.94 6.54 25.85
CA MET A 472 -10.58 6.08 25.56
C MET A 472 -9.88 5.57 26.83
N PHE A 473 -9.98 6.28 27.94
CA PHE A 473 -9.44 5.82 29.23
C PHE A 473 -10.07 4.51 29.68
N HIS A 474 -11.38 4.34 29.50
CA HIS A 474 -12.08 3.10 29.84
C HIS A 474 -11.66 1.92 28.94
N LEU A 475 -11.45 2.15 27.65
CA LEU A 475 -10.93 1.12 26.74
C LEU A 475 -9.49 0.74 27.08
N PHE A 476 -8.63 1.71 27.40
CA PHE A 476 -7.26 1.42 27.86
C PHE A 476 -7.24 0.63 29.17
N SER A 477 -8.13 0.93 30.13
CA SER A 477 -8.22 0.18 31.39
C SER A 477 -8.71 -1.26 31.21
N ILE A 478 -9.51 -1.54 30.18
CA ILE A 478 -9.97 -2.93 29.85
C ILE A 478 -8.85 -3.76 29.19
N TYR A 479 -7.90 -3.12 28.48
CA TYR A 479 -6.78 -3.84 27.85
C TYR A 479 -5.55 -4.00 28.73
N VAL A 480 -5.47 -3.27 29.86
CA VAL A 480 -4.35 -3.31 30.82
C VAL A 480 -4.67 -4.21 32.05
N ASN A 481 -5.92 -4.59 32.24
CA ASN A 481 -6.37 -5.61 33.20
C ASN A 481 -6.77 -6.89 32.43
#